data_52152a551f8f36d13105d3b872e409e7
#
_entry.id   52152a551f8f36d13105d3b872e409e7
#
_cell.length_a   1.000
_cell.length_b   1.000
_cell.length_c   1.000
_cell.angle_alpha   90.00
_cell.angle_beta   90.00
_cell.angle_gamma   90.00
#
_symmetry.space_group_name_H-M   'P 1'
#
loop_
_entity.id
_entity.type
_entity.pdbx_description
1 polymer ?
#
loop_
_entity_poly.entity_id
_entity_poly.type
_entity_poly.pdbx_seq_one_letter_code
_entity_poly.pdbx_strand_id
1 'polypeptide(L)'
;MAASESRRYVIVGNGFAGTTAAEHLRKHDPDCEIHLFGDEPYTLYNRISLPPMLRKQIPEAKVMIRDRAWHETNRIDLHLQTRVERIDTAARTAIAGGREYPYDALLIATGGRPNPAPAPGGTGAENVFNFQYLDETRAISERLESAKAAIAIGGSYIAYELAEAFASRKVEAHWVMRGPYALHRVLDDVAGEFVDAAAKADGVHMHYGAEVAEFVRSNGSVSHVRLKDGGTIAADCYGVGFGLTMNTEVLDGTEVEVSRNGILCNDRMETNVPGIFAAGDIADFYDPTLEMRYRMGTWNNAGAHGKVVALNMIGGSEPYHDVPEYSSLLFKGQTITQFGLSPELQPEIELVRKIDAGKGWYRSLFFWRDRLVGGIMLGKGNRAGKRKYVEAIKSKEPFPKPDREAMLDWTA
;
A
#
# COMPACT_ATOMS: atom_id res chain seq x y z
N MET A 1 -6.76 -46.97 -8.89
CA MET A 1 -6.25 -45.64 -9.14
C MET A 1 -5.58 -45.22 -7.86
N ALA A 2 -4.26 -44.97 -7.88
CA ALA A 2 -3.56 -44.41 -6.73
C ALA A 2 -4.19 -43.03 -6.44
N ALA A 3 -4.60 -42.78 -5.19
CA ALA A 3 -5.03 -41.46 -4.77
C ALA A 3 -3.88 -40.51 -5.10
N SER A 4 -4.11 -39.51 -5.94
CA SER A 4 -3.12 -38.45 -6.13
C SER A 4 -2.90 -37.82 -4.76
N GLU A 5 -1.65 -37.76 -4.31
CA GLU A 5 -1.35 -37.04 -3.08
C GLU A 5 -1.89 -35.61 -3.20
N SER A 6 -2.57 -35.16 -2.15
CA SER A 6 -3.10 -33.79 -2.06
C SER A 6 -1.94 -32.80 -2.17
N ARG A 7 -2.05 -31.80 -3.05
CA ARG A 7 -1.04 -30.73 -3.17
C ARG A 7 -1.01 -29.89 -1.91
N ARG A 8 0.18 -29.49 -1.51
CA ARG A 8 0.43 -28.68 -0.31
C ARG A 8 0.86 -27.29 -0.70
N TYR A 9 0.13 -26.31 -0.25
CA TYR A 9 0.41 -24.89 -0.48
C TYR A 9 0.75 -24.22 0.82
N VAL A 10 1.90 -23.56 0.86
CA VAL A 10 2.29 -22.71 1.98
C VAL A 10 2.25 -21.27 1.55
N ILE A 11 1.59 -20.42 2.36
CA ILE A 11 1.43 -19.00 2.12
C ILE A 11 1.97 -18.24 3.33
N VAL A 12 2.99 -17.42 3.12
CA VAL A 12 3.61 -16.58 4.16
C VAL A 12 3.10 -15.16 4.05
N GLY A 13 2.17 -14.81 4.92
CA GLY A 13 1.52 -13.51 4.98
C GLY A 13 0.00 -13.58 4.84
N ASN A 14 -0.71 -13.31 5.94
CA ASN A 14 -2.18 -13.31 6.04
C ASN A 14 -2.78 -11.94 5.65
N GLY A 15 -2.12 -11.19 4.76
CA GLY A 15 -2.64 -9.98 4.16
C GLY A 15 -3.62 -10.25 3.01
N PHE A 16 -4.06 -9.20 2.31
CA PHE A 16 -5.07 -9.34 1.25
C PHE A 16 -4.59 -10.22 0.09
N ALA A 17 -3.31 -10.14 -0.30
CA ALA A 17 -2.75 -10.99 -1.35
C ALA A 17 -2.76 -12.47 -0.95
N GLY A 18 -2.25 -12.82 0.24
CA GLY A 18 -2.17 -14.20 0.71
C GLY A 18 -3.54 -14.82 0.96
N THR A 19 -4.47 -14.10 1.59
CA THR A 19 -5.83 -14.59 1.83
C THR A 19 -6.60 -14.76 0.53
N THR A 20 -6.45 -13.83 -0.43
CA THR A 20 -7.05 -13.97 -1.78
C THR A 20 -6.48 -15.18 -2.52
N ALA A 21 -5.17 -15.40 -2.42
CA ALA A 21 -4.55 -16.59 -3.00
C ALA A 21 -5.10 -17.88 -2.38
N ALA A 22 -5.21 -17.96 -1.05
CA ALA A 22 -5.77 -19.12 -0.36
C ALA A 22 -7.23 -19.41 -0.79
N GLU A 23 -8.06 -18.37 -0.91
CA GLU A 23 -9.44 -18.47 -1.41
C GLU A 23 -9.51 -19.04 -2.83
N HIS A 24 -8.66 -18.53 -3.73
CA HIS A 24 -8.62 -18.98 -5.11
C HIS A 24 -7.99 -20.37 -5.28
N LEU A 25 -6.97 -20.72 -4.50
CA LEU A 25 -6.41 -22.07 -4.45
C LEU A 25 -7.51 -23.08 -4.06
N ARG A 26 -8.24 -22.84 -2.97
CA ARG A 26 -9.34 -23.71 -2.54
C ARG A 26 -10.43 -23.85 -3.60
N LYS A 27 -10.72 -22.77 -4.32
CA LYS A 27 -11.71 -22.78 -5.39
C LYS A 27 -11.31 -23.63 -6.59
N HIS A 28 -10.03 -23.64 -6.97
CA HIS A 28 -9.54 -24.25 -8.19
C HIS A 28 -8.84 -25.60 -7.96
N ASP A 29 -8.43 -25.89 -6.72
CA ASP A 29 -7.89 -27.16 -6.25
C ASP A 29 -8.60 -27.56 -4.92
N PRO A 30 -9.81 -28.12 -4.99
CA PRO A 30 -10.67 -28.30 -3.80
C PRO A 30 -10.09 -29.24 -2.75
N ASP A 31 -9.19 -30.15 -3.13
CA ASP A 31 -8.67 -31.19 -2.24
C ASP A 31 -7.25 -30.88 -1.72
N CYS A 32 -6.70 -29.69 -2.05
CA CYS A 32 -5.37 -29.28 -1.60
C CYS A 32 -5.31 -29.05 -0.08
N GLU A 33 -4.11 -29.09 0.48
CA GLU A 33 -3.77 -28.62 1.81
C GLU A 33 -3.25 -27.20 1.72
N ILE A 34 -3.73 -26.28 2.58
CA ILE A 34 -3.33 -24.86 2.57
C ILE A 34 -2.94 -24.44 3.99
N HIS A 35 -1.67 -24.09 4.18
CA HIS A 35 -1.19 -23.41 5.38
C HIS A 35 -0.99 -21.93 5.12
N LEU A 36 -1.69 -21.08 5.88
CA LEU A 36 -1.62 -19.63 5.79
C LEU A 36 -1.06 -19.05 7.09
N PHE A 37 0.11 -18.39 7.01
CA PHE A 37 0.81 -17.85 8.17
C PHE A 37 0.66 -16.34 8.29
N GLY A 38 0.46 -15.86 9.52
CA GLY A 38 0.45 -14.45 9.87
C GLY A 38 1.13 -14.21 11.22
N ASP A 39 1.91 -13.15 11.32
CA ASP A 39 2.58 -12.73 12.57
C ASP A 39 1.69 -11.88 13.48
N GLU A 40 0.65 -11.26 12.92
CA GLU A 40 -0.38 -10.55 13.69
C GLU A 40 -1.39 -11.53 14.33
N PRO A 41 -2.06 -11.14 15.46
CA PRO A 41 -3.09 -11.97 16.10
C PRO A 41 -4.45 -11.91 15.38
N TYR A 42 -4.54 -11.22 14.25
CA TYR A 42 -5.78 -10.92 13.56
C TYR A 42 -5.92 -11.73 12.27
N THR A 43 -7.15 -12.13 11.98
CA THR A 43 -7.56 -12.57 10.64
C THR A 43 -7.52 -11.39 9.67
N LEU A 44 -7.80 -11.63 8.38
CA LEU A 44 -7.76 -10.56 7.39
C LEU A 44 -8.65 -9.38 7.77
N TYR A 45 -8.07 -8.21 7.84
CA TYR A 45 -8.75 -6.93 7.97
C TYR A 45 -8.40 -5.96 6.84
N ASN A 46 -9.28 -4.99 6.59
CA ASN A 46 -9.13 -4.01 5.52
C ASN A 46 -8.24 -2.84 5.94
N ARG A 47 -6.99 -2.83 5.51
CA ARG A 47 -6.04 -1.76 5.84
C ARG A 47 -6.46 -0.40 5.29
N ILE A 48 -7.17 -0.34 4.15
CA ILE A 48 -7.71 0.93 3.63
C ILE A 48 -8.89 1.48 4.46
N SER A 49 -9.41 0.69 5.39
CA SER A 49 -10.42 1.11 6.36
C SER A 49 -9.83 1.63 7.68
N LEU A 50 -8.51 1.55 7.88
CA LEU A 50 -7.86 2.10 9.08
C LEU A 50 -7.96 3.63 9.16
N PRO A 51 -7.74 4.42 8.09
CA PRO A 51 -7.96 5.86 8.14
C PRO A 51 -9.40 6.26 8.49
N PRO A 52 -10.47 5.71 7.88
CA PRO A 52 -11.85 5.96 8.32
C PRO A 52 -12.12 5.55 9.78
N MET A 53 -11.51 4.44 10.25
CA MET A 53 -11.62 4.02 11.66
C MET A 53 -10.94 5.04 12.59
N LEU A 54 -9.74 5.51 12.25
CA LEU A 54 -9.00 6.52 13.01
C LEU A 54 -9.79 7.83 13.10
N ARG A 55 -10.51 8.20 12.04
CA ARG A 55 -11.44 9.35 12.02
C ARG A 55 -12.76 9.11 12.76
N LYS A 56 -12.97 7.92 13.33
CA LYS A 56 -14.25 7.50 13.95
C LYS A 56 -15.46 7.52 13.01
N GLN A 57 -15.24 7.37 11.72
CA GLN A 57 -16.29 7.30 10.70
C GLN A 57 -16.91 5.91 10.60
N ILE A 58 -16.13 4.88 10.92
CA ILE A 58 -16.58 3.49 10.99
C ILE A 58 -16.10 2.83 12.28
N PRO A 59 -16.87 1.90 12.86
CA PRO A 59 -16.41 1.10 14.00
C PRO A 59 -15.40 0.04 13.54
N GLU A 60 -14.55 -0.42 14.47
CA GLU A 60 -13.54 -1.45 14.20
C GLU A 60 -14.11 -2.74 13.61
N ALA A 61 -15.30 -3.16 14.05
CA ALA A 61 -15.96 -4.35 13.49
C ALA A 61 -16.18 -4.30 11.98
N LYS A 62 -16.21 -3.10 11.37
CA LYS A 62 -16.31 -2.91 9.92
C LYS A 62 -14.96 -3.03 9.19
N VAL A 63 -13.87 -3.07 9.94
CA VAL A 63 -12.52 -3.23 9.38
C VAL A 63 -12.23 -4.72 9.11
N MET A 64 -12.80 -5.63 9.92
CA MET A 64 -12.61 -7.08 9.75
C MET A 64 -13.32 -7.59 8.51
N ILE A 65 -12.63 -8.40 7.67
CA ILE A 65 -13.16 -8.93 6.38
C ILE A 65 -13.45 -10.43 6.47
N ARG A 66 -12.55 -11.18 7.07
CA ARG A 66 -12.69 -12.63 7.25
C ARG A 66 -12.54 -12.94 8.74
N ASP A 67 -13.36 -13.88 9.22
CA ASP A 67 -13.25 -14.40 10.57
C ASP A 67 -12.60 -15.81 10.58
N ARG A 68 -12.42 -16.42 11.75
CA ARG A 68 -11.90 -17.79 11.87
C ARG A 68 -12.83 -18.82 11.22
N ALA A 69 -14.15 -18.65 11.38
CA ALA A 69 -15.14 -19.55 10.81
C ALA A 69 -15.07 -19.61 9.29
N TRP A 70 -14.73 -18.47 8.64
CA TRP A 70 -14.52 -18.45 7.20
C TRP A 70 -13.31 -19.32 6.81
N HIS A 71 -12.19 -19.26 7.55
CA HIS A 71 -11.01 -20.09 7.27
C HIS A 71 -11.30 -21.57 7.47
N GLU A 72 -12.00 -21.93 8.56
CA GLU A 72 -12.43 -23.31 8.85
C GLU A 72 -13.33 -23.85 7.75
N THR A 73 -14.35 -23.09 7.33
CA THR A 73 -15.28 -23.46 6.26
C THR A 73 -14.55 -23.70 4.94
N ASN A 74 -13.51 -22.90 4.65
CA ASN A 74 -12.69 -23.04 3.45
C ASN A 74 -11.52 -24.03 3.64
N ARG A 75 -11.43 -24.72 4.77
CA ARG A 75 -10.34 -25.67 5.09
C ARG A 75 -8.96 -25.06 4.85
N ILE A 76 -8.78 -23.82 5.32
CA ILE A 76 -7.49 -23.11 5.32
C ILE A 76 -6.94 -23.20 6.73
N ASP A 77 -5.80 -23.86 6.90
CA ASP A 77 -5.10 -23.94 8.19
C ASP A 77 -4.39 -22.61 8.47
N LEU A 78 -5.06 -21.76 9.27
CA LEU A 78 -4.61 -20.41 9.59
C LEU A 78 -3.77 -20.39 10.87
N HIS A 79 -2.49 -20.06 10.73
CA HIS A 79 -1.52 -19.91 11.80
C HIS A 79 -1.29 -18.44 12.12
N LEU A 80 -2.05 -17.90 13.09
CA LEU A 80 -1.85 -16.53 13.58
C LEU A 80 -0.74 -16.48 14.64
N GLN A 81 -0.12 -15.30 14.81
CA GLN A 81 1.02 -15.10 15.72
C GLN A 81 2.14 -16.12 15.47
N THR A 82 2.28 -16.54 14.22
CA THR A 82 3.23 -17.58 13.82
C THR A 82 4.06 -17.07 12.66
N ARG A 83 5.24 -16.57 12.97
CA ARG A 83 6.19 -16.11 11.97
C ARG A 83 6.86 -17.30 11.31
N VAL A 84 6.92 -17.30 9.98
CA VAL A 84 7.80 -18.21 9.23
C VAL A 84 9.22 -17.67 9.37
N GLU A 85 10.09 -18.49 9.91
CA GLU A 85 11.44 -18.10 10.32
C GLU A 85 12.44 -18.25 9.16
N ARG A 86 12.27 -19.30 8.35
CA ARG A 86 13.17 -19.65 7.26
C ARG A 86 12.46 -20.48 6.20
N ILE A 87 12.94 -20.37 4.98
CA ILE A 87 12.57 -21.23 3.85
C ILE A 87 13.80 -22.09 3.50
N ASP A 88 13.58 -23.38 3.33
CA ASP A 88 14.53 -24.30 2.73
C ASP A 88 14.05 -24.65 1.31
N THR A 89 14.64 -23.99 0.34
CA THR A 89 14.24 -24.13 -1.08
C THR A 89 14.62 -25.48 -1.65
N ALA A 90 15.74 -26.08 -1.20
CA ALA A 90 16.20 -27.38 -1.64
C ALA A 90 15.32 -28.53 -1.08
N ALA A 91 14.95 -28.44 0.20
CA ALA A 91 14.04 -29.40 0.83
C ALA A 91 12.55 -29.07 0.53
N ARG A 92 12.25 -27.92 -0.08
CA ARG A 92 10.87 -27.38 -0.31
C ARG A 92 10.06 -27.36 0.98
N THR A 93 10.59 -26.70 2.01
CA THR A 93 10.02 -26.70 3.35
C THR A 93 10.07 -25.28 3.93
N ALA A 94 8.95 -24.82 4.51
CA ALA A 94 8.89 -23.63 5.34
C ALA A 94 9.00 -24.03 6.81
N ILE A 95 9.73 -23.23 7.61
CA ILE A 95 9.95 -23.50 9.03
C ILE A 95 9.29 -22.39 9.84
N ALA A 96 8.37 -22.80 10.73
CA ALA A 96 7.61 -21.87 11.58
C ALA A 96 7.34 -22.51 12.96
N GLY A 97 7.65 -21.80 14.04
CA GLY A 97 7.48 -22.29 15.41
C GLY A 97 8.20 -23.60 15.69
N GLY A 98 9.38 -23.82 15.07
CA GLY A 98 10.17 -25.02 15.18
C GLY A 98 9.59 -26.25 14.46
N ARG A 99 8.56 -26.07 13.61
CA ARG A 99 7.96 -27.15 12.79
C ARG A 99 8.25 -26.92 11.31
N GLU A 100 8.33 -28.03 10.58
CA GLU A 100 8.52 -28.06 9.14
C GLU A 100 7.18 -28.22 8.43
N TYR A 101 6.97 -27.40 7.39
CA TYR A 101 5.79 -27.41 6.52
C TYR A 101 6.25 -27.61 5.08
N PRO A 102 6.24 -28.86 4.58
CA PRO A 102 6.59 -29.16 3.20
C PRO A 102 5.59 -28.54 2.23
N TYR A 103 6.05 -28.08 1.07
CA TYR A 103 5.19 -27.48 0.06
C TYR A 103 5.47 -27.99 -1.35
N ASP A 104 4.41 -28.04 -2.16
CA ASP A 104 4.48 -28.24 -3.60
C ASP A 104 4.55 -26.89 -4.34
N ALA A 105 3.94 -25.82 -3.76
CA ALA A 105 4.20 -24.43 -4.13
C ALA A 105 4.15 -23.52 -2.91
N LEU A 106 4.98 -22.47 -2.94
CA LEU A 106 5.14 -21.49 -1.85
C LEU A 106 4.80 -20.08 -2.36
N LEU A 107 3.99 -19.36 -1.60
CA LEU A 107 3.73 -17.93 -1.82
C LEU A 107 4.35 -17.10 -0.69
N ILE A 108 5.17 -16.11 -1.04
CA ILE A 108 5.64 -15.07 -0.15
C ILE A 108 4.77 -13.82 -0.36
N ALA A 109 3.96 -13.48 0.65
CA ALA A 109 3.05 -12.33 0.68
C ALA A 109 3.23 -11.50 1.96
N THR A 110 4.46 -11.41 2.45
CA THR A 110 4.87 -10.78 3.71
C THR A 110 4.74 -9.25 3.71
N GLY A 111 4.58 -8.64 2.54
CA GLY A 111 4.47 -7.19 2.39
C GLY A 111 5.70 -6.44 2.90
N GLY A 112 5.46 -5.27 3.49
CA GLY A 112 6.50 -4.45 4.09
C GLY A 112 6.10 -3.93 5.47
N ARG A 113 7.09 -3.50 6.24
CA ARG A 113 6.90 -2.83 7.53
C ARG A 113 7.23 -1.34 7.42
N PRO A 114 6.58 -0.47 8.20
CA PRO A 114 6.88 0.94 8.22
C PRO A 114 8.34 1.22 8.62
N ASN A 115 8.95 2.17 7.95
CA ASN A 115 10.24 2.68 8.39
C ASN A 115 10.06 3.50 9.68
N PRO A 116 10.98 3.38 10.65
CA PRO A 116 10.92 4.17 11.86
C PRO A 116 11.15 5.65 11.57
N ALA A 117 10.89 6.51 12.56
CA ALA A 117 11.23 7.91 12.48
C ALA A 117 12.73 8.10 12.20
N PRO A 118 13.12 8.87 11.15
CA PRO A 118 14.50 8.91 10.69
C PRO A 118 15.42 9.74 11.61
N ALA A 119 14.84 10.65 12.40
CA ALA A 119 15.58 11.50 13.30
C ALA A 119 15.72 10.88 14.71
N PRO A 120 16.82 11.16 15.43
CA PRO A 120 17.02 10.68 16.80
C PRO A 120 15.85 11.01 17.72
N GLY A 121 15.60 10.15 18.72
CA GLY A 121 14.62 10.36 19.76
C GLY A 121 13.20 9.89 19.41
N GLY A 122 12.87 9.63 18.14
CA GLY A 122 11.53 9.21 17.73
C GLY A 122 11.25 7.73 18.02
N THR A 123 12.16 6.84 17.65
CA THR A 123 11.97 5.39 17.78
C THR A 123 11.79 4.96 19.23
N GLY A 124 10.72 4.24 19.54
CA GLY A 124 10.40 3.75 20.88
C GLY A 124 9.92 4.83 21.86
N ALA A 125 9.52 6.01 21.40
CA ALA A 125 8.78 6.97 22.19
C ALA A 125 7.30 6.60 22.26
N GLU A 126 6.66 6.78 23.41
CA GLU A 126 5.29 6.35 23.67
C GLU A 126 4.22 7.08 22.84
N ASN A 127 4.56 8.23 22.29
CA ASN A 127 3.66 9.08 21.50
C ASN A 127 4.09 9.30 20.05
N VAL A 128 5.03 8.46 19.56
CA VAL A 128 5.46 8.45 18.14
C VAL A 128 5.01 7.14 17.51
N PHE A 129 4.20 7.22 16.47
CA PHE A 129 3.52 6.09 15.87
C PHE A 129 3.77 6.01 14.37
N ASN A 130 3.94 4.79 13.86
CA ASN A 130 3.69 4.48 12.46
C ASN A 130 2.17 4.31 12.24
N PHE A 131 1.74 4.14 10.98
CA PHE A 131 0.33 3.95 10.66
C PHE A 131 0.18 2.94 9.50
N GLN A 132 0.12 1.66 9.86
CA GLN A 132 -0.07 0.55 8.93
C GLN A 132 -0.87 -0.60 9.52
N TYR A 133 -0.79 -0.80 10.85
CA TYR A 133 -1.38 -1.93 11.55
C TYR A 133 -2.58 -1.51 12.39
N LEU A 134 -3.44 -2.50 12.70
CA LEU A 134 -4.65 -2.26 13.51
C LEU A 134 -4.30 -1.77 14.91
N ASP A 135 -3.26 -2.34 15.54
CA ASP A 135 -2.82 -1.93 16.88
C ASP A 135 -2.25 -0.51 16.89
N GLU A 136 -1.51 -0.12 15.86
CA GLU A 136 -1.06 1.26 15.71
C GLU A 136 -2.24 2.23 15.60
N THR A 137 -3.27 1.85 14.83
CA THR A 137 -4.50 2.64 14.69
C THR A 137 -5.22 2.82 16.02
N ARG A 138 -5.30 1.76 16.83
CA ARG A 138 -5.89 1.82 18.19
C ARG A 138 -5.08 2.73 19.09
N ALA A 139 -3.75 2.59 19.11
CA ALA A 139 -2.86 3.39 19.94
C ALA A 139 -2.93 4.89 19.58
N ILE A 140 -2.91 5.21 18.28
CA ILE A 140 -3.12 6.59 17.81
C ILE A 140 -4.50 7.10 18.23
N SER A 141 -5.56 6.30 18.02
CA SER A 141 -6.93 6.69 18.36
C SER A 141 -7.09 6.99 19.84
N GLU A 142 -6.52 6.16 20.71
CA GLU A 142 -6.49 6.35 22.17
C GLU A 142 -5.73 7.64 22.54
N ARG A 143 -4.54 7.83 21.96
CA ARG A 143 -3.73 9.03 22.22
C ARG A 143 -4.48 10.31 21.85
N LEU A 144 -5.22 10.31 20.74
CA LEU A 144 -5.99 11.46 20.26
C LEU A 144 -7.18 11.84 21.16
N GLU A 145 -7.62 10.99 22.11
CA GLU A 145 -8.71 11.35 23.03
C GLU A 145 -8.33 12.51 23.95
N SER A 146 -7.06 12.64 24.31
CA SER A 146 -6.55 13.67 25.22
C SER A 146 -5.58 14.65 24.57
N ALA A 147 -5.16 14.39 23.33
CA ALA A 147 -4.22 15.23 22.62
C ALA A 147 -4.84 16.60 22.28
N LYS A 148 -4.05 17.66 22.44
CA LYS A 148 -4.37 19.01 21.99
C LYS A 148 -3.80 19.30 20.62
N ALA A 149 -2.57 18.81 20.36
CA ALA A 149 -1.87 18.98 19.11
C ALA A 149 -1.32 17.63 18.60
N ALA A 150 -1.28 17.45 17.29
CA ALA A 150 -0.71 16.29 16.64
C ALA A 150 0.07 16.68 15.37
N ILE A 151 1.15 15.96 15.08
CA ILE A 151 2.00 16.19 13.92
C ILE A 151 2.01 14.96 13.03
N ALA A 152 1.67 15.12 11.75
CA ALA A 152 1.94 14.17 10.70
C ALA A 152 3.27 14.50 10.03
N ILE A 153 4.20 13.55 9.93
CA ILE A 153 5.55 13.79 9.42
C ILE A 153 5.80 12.88 8.21
N GLY A 154 6.06 13.51 7.06
CA GLY A 154 6.32 12.85 5.79
C GLY A 154 5.56 13.46 4.63
N GLY A 155 5.97 13.09 3.40
CA GLY A 155 5.33 13.55 2.16
C GLY A 155 4.55 12.45 1.42
N SER A 156 4.20 11.36 2.10
CA SER A 156 3.50 10.20 1.54
C SER A 156 1.99 10.25 1.77
N TYR A 157 1.25 9.34 1.12
CA TYR A 157 -0.17 9.13 1.40
C TYR A 157 -0.47 8.83 2.88
N ILE A 158 0.41 8.12 3.57
CA ILE A 158 0.25 7.81 5.01
C ILE A 158 0.30 9.08 5.86
N ALA A 159 1.28 9.96 5.60
CA ALA A 159 1.35 11.23 6.33
C ALA A 159 0.15 12.13 6.05
N TYR A 160 -0.35 12.13 4.81
CA TYR A 160 -1.57 12.78 4.42
C TYR A 160 -2.79 12.24 5.19
N GLU A 161 -2.98 10.91 5.25
CA GLU A 161 -4.10 10.26 5.95
C GLU A 161 -4.07 10.53 7.46
N LEU A 162 -2.87 10.60 8.04
CA LEU A 162 -2.66 11.01 9.44
C LEU A 162 -3.07 12.47 9.65
N ALA A 163 -2.60 13.40 8.80
CA ALA A 163 -2.94 14.83 8.92
C ALA A 163 -4.46 15.06 8.81
N GLU A 164 -5.12 14.37 7.86
CA GLU A 164 -6.58 14.39 7.73
C GLU A 164 -7.27 13.82 8.97
N ALA A 165 -6.77 12.70 9.50
CA ALA A 165 -7.35 12.11 10.69
C ALA A 165 -7.21 13.04 11.91
N PHE A 166 -6.07 13.68 12.10
CA PHE A 166 -5.87 14.63 13.20
C PHE A 166 -6.82 15.82 13.10
N ALA A 167 -6.91 16.45 11.94
CA ALA A 167 -7.86 17.56 11.71
C ALA A 167 -9.31 17.12 11.95
N SER A 168 -9.72 15.95 11.45
CA SER A 168 -11.09 15.44 11.63
C SER A 168 -11.42 15.13 13.09
N ARG A 169 -10.42 14.82 13.92
CA ARG A 169 -10.54 14.58 15.36
C ARG A 169 -10.51 15.90 16.16
N LYS A 170 -10.46 17.05 15.50
CA LYS A 170 -10.42 18.41 16.09
C LYS A 170 -9.21 18.64 17.00
N VAL A 171 -8.11 17.98 16.71
CA VAL A 171 -6.82 18.24 17.31
C VAL A 171 -6.11 19.27 16.47
N GLU A 172 -5.32 20.17 17.06
CA GLU A 172 -4.46 21.10 16.31
C GLU A 172 -3.49 20.29 15.44
N ALA A 173 -3.75 20.25 14.14
CA ALA A 173 -3.05 19.37 13.22
C ALA A 173 -1.92 20.09 12.48
N HIS A 174 -0.71 19.54 12.55
CA HIS A 174 0.45 19.99 11.80
C HIS A 174 0.84 18.91 10.78
N TRP A 175 1.23 19.33 9.56
CA TRP A 175 1.79 18.42 8.56
C TRP A 175 3.16 18.92 8.12
N VAL A 176 4.20 18.17 8.48
CA VAL A 176 5.62 18.48 8.25
C VAL A 176 6.14 17.67 7.07
N MET A 177 6.65 18.30 6.02
CA MET A 177 7.14 17.64 4.83
C MET A 177 8.36 18.35 4.22
N ARG A 178 9.25 17.56 3.60
CA ARG A 178 10.42 18.08 2.89
C ARG A 178 10.10 18.69 1.54
N GLY A 179 8.97 18.28 0.95
CA GLY A 179 8.55 18.76 -0.36
C GLY A 179 8.01 20.19 -0.34
N PRO A 180 7.96 20.84 -1.51
CA PRO A 180 7.44 22.20 -1.65
C PRO A 180 5.90 22.28 -1.59
N TYR A 181 5.22 21.15 -1.77
CA TYR A 181 3.75 20.99 -1.69
C TYR A 181 3.39 19.54 -1.29
N ALA A 182 2.13 19.33 -0.93
CA ALA A 182 1.63 18.02 -0.51
C ALA A 182 1.80 16.97 -1.61
N LEU A 183 2.24 15.78 -1.23
CA LEU A 183 2.39 14.62 -2.11
C LEU A 183 3.26 14.89 -3.36
N HIS A 184 4.26 15.76 -3.27
CA HIS A 184 5.09 16.26 -4.40
C HIS A 184 5.79 15.16 -5.23
N ARG A 185 5.91 13.94 -4.69
CA ARG A 185 6.45 12.80 -5.44
C ARG A 185 5.45 12.13 -6.34
N VAL A 186 4.17 12.37 -6.11
CA VAL A 186 3.06 11.70 -6.81
C VAL A 186 2.30 12.67 -7.67
N LEU A 187 2.12 13.89 -7.16
CA LEU A 187 1.37 14.98 -7.78
C LEU A 187 2.31 15.98 -8.44
N ASP A 188 1.83 16.62 -9.48
CA ASP A 188 2.47 17.84 -9.96
C ASP A 188 2.15 19.04 -9.05
N ASP A 189 2.73 20.18 -9.35
CA ASP A 189 2.58 21.42 -8.59
C ASP A 189 1.12 21.84 -8.43
N VAL A 190 0.35 21.81 -9.52
CA VAL A 190 -1.06 22.22 -9.53
C VAL A 190 -1.96 21.29 -8.72
N ALA A 191 -1.76 19.98 -8.86
CA ALA A 191 -2.47 19.00 -8.06
C ALA A 191 -2.10 19.07 -6.58
N GLY A 192 -0.82 19.33 -6.28
CA GLY A 192 -0.33 19.55 -4.92
C GLY A 192 -0.96 20.78 -4.26
N GLU A 193 -1.03 21.90 -4.97
CA GLU A 193 -1.71 23.11 -4.50
C GLU A 193 -3.20 22.88 -4.20
N PHE A 194 -3.86 22.04 -5.00
CA PHE A 194 -5.25 21.64 -4.74
C PHE A 194 -5.41 20.90 -3.41
N VAL A 195 -4.51 19.97 -3.11
CA VAL A 195 -4.48 19.25 -1.82
C VAL A 195 -4.14 20.19 -0.67
N ASP A 196 -3.16 21.06 -0.87
CA ASP A 196 -2.75 22.06 0.13
C ASP A 196 -3.89 23.00 0.52
N ALA A 197 -4.63 23.50 -0.47
CA ALA A 197 -5.79 24.36 -0.23
C ALA A 197 -6.87 23.64 0.58
N ALA A 198 -7.13 22.37 0.27
CA ALA A 198 -8.10 21.56 1.00
C ALA A 198 -7.66 21.29 2.45
N ALA A 199 -6.37 20.97 2.67
CA ALA A 199 -5.81 20.73 4.00
C ALA A 199 -5.86 21.99 4.87
N LYS A 200 -5.43 23.14 4.33
CA LYS A 200 -5.51 24.43 5.02
C LYS A 200 -6.96 24.82 5.37
N ALA A 201 -7.90 24.55 4.47
CA ALA A 201 -9.32 24.79 4.72
C ALA A 201 -9.92 23.91 5.83
N ASP A 202 -9.28 22.77 6.12
CA ASP A 202 -9.59 21.90 7.27
C ASP A 202 -8.79 22.25 8.54
N GLY A 203 -8.01 23.35 8.51
CA GLY A 203 -7.26 23.85 9.66
C GLY A 203 -5.92 23.18 9.88
N VAL A 204 -5.36 22.48 8.88
CA VAL A 204 -4.04 21.89 8.98
C VAL A 204 -2.95 22.95 8.81
N HIS A 205 -2.02 23.02 9.76
CA HIS A 205 -0.83 23.84 9.69
C HIS A 205 0.24 23.16 8.84
N MET A 206 0.50 23.71 7.65
CA MET A 206 1.40 23.13 6.67
C MET A 206 2.84 23.64 6.85
N HIS A 207 3.82 22.73 6.93
CA HIS A 207 5.24 23.03 7.05
C HIS A 207 5.99 22.42 5.85
N TYR A 208 6.23 23.24 4.82
CA TYR A 208 6.92 22.85 3.59
C TYR A 208 8.43 23.02 3.72
N GLY A 209 9.21 22.24 2.97
CA GLY A 209 10.66 22.27 3.01
C GLY A 209 11.23 21.94 4.40
N ALA A 210 10.39 21.46 5.30
CA ALA A 210 10.72 21.24 6.69
C ALA A 210 11.19 19.79 6.94
N GLU A 211 12.28 19.64 7.66
CA GLU A 211 12.83 18.33 8.03
C GLU A 211 13.07 18.26 9.52
N VAL A 212 12.58 17.19 10.15
CA VAL A 212 12.80 16.95 11.57
C VAL A 212 14.25 16.55 11.78
N ALA A 213 14.97 17.32 12.60
CA ALA A 213 16.33 17.05 13.02
C ALA A 213 16.40 16.16 14.26
N GLU A 214 15.43 16.31 15.17
CA GLU A 214 15.38 15.56 16.43
C GLU A 214 13.97 15.53 17.01
N PHE A 215 13.62 14.40 17.63
CA PHE A 215 12.48 14.27 18.54
C PHE A 215 12.98 14.45 19.97
N VAL A 216 12.68 15.59 20.57
CA VAL A 216 13.17 15.94 21.92
C VAL A 216 12.32 15.26 22.97
N ARG A 217 12.91 14.32 23.72
CA ARG A 217 12.20 13.53 24.73
C ARG A 217 12.15 14.22 26.10
N SER A 218 11.03 13.96 26.78
CA SER A 218 10.84 14.23 28.19
C SER A 218 10.00 13.10 28.80
N ASN A 219 10.50 12.45 29.82
CA ASN A 219 9.80 11.39 30.58
C ASN A 219 9.21 10.26 29.70
N GLY A 220 9.99 9.72 28.75
CA GLY A 220 9.57 8.61 27.87
C GLY A 220 8.83 9.04 26.60
N SER A 221 8.19 10.19 26.60
CA SER A 221 7.46 10.77 25.46
C SER A 221 8.24 11.88 24.78
N VAL A 222 7.89 12.19 23.52
CA VAL A 222 8.41 13.36 22.80
C VAL A 222 7.58 14.58 23.21
N SER A 223 8.27 15.65 23.63
CA SER A 223 7.64 16.92 23.98
C SER A 223 7.51 17.86 22.76
N HIS A 224 8.48 17.84 21.86
CA HIS A 224 8.47 18.62 20.63
C HIS A 224 9.44 18.02 19.60
N VAL A 225 9.26 18.36 18.34
CA VAL A 225 10.28 18.15 17.31
C VAL A 225 11.06 19.42 17.08
N ARG A 226 12.37 19.25 16.83
CA ARG A 226 13.27 20.31 16.36
C ARG A 226 13.46 20.12 14.86
N LEU A 227 13.25 21.17 14.10
CA LEU A 227 13.47 21.19 12.67
C LEU A 227 14.94 21.55 12.35
N LYS A 228 15.42 21.22 11.14
CA LYS A 228 16.78 21.54 10.70
C LYS A 228 17.04 23.04 10.58
N ASP A 229 16.03 23.86 10.36
CA ASP A 229 16.11 25.32 10.34
C ASP A 229 16.15 25.96 11.74
N GLY A 230 16.07 25.16 12.79
CA GLY A 230 16.05 25.56 14.19
C GLY A 230 14.66 25.81 14.77
N GLY A 231 13.60 25.75 13.95
CA GLY A 231 12.23 25.83 14.43
C GLY A 231 11.83 24.64 15.32
N THR A 232 10.82 24.83 16.16
CA THR A 232 10.29 23.76 17.02
C THR A 232 8.78 23.68 16.91
N ILE A 233 8.23 22.47 16.96
CA ILE A 233 6.78 22.22 16.98
C ILE A 233 6.49 21.24 18.12
N ALA A 234 5.69 21.66 19.08
CA ALA A 234 5.24 20.82 20.20
C ALA A 234 3.94 20.12 19.86
N ALA A 235 3.81 18.87 20.28
CA ALA A 235 2.57 18.11 20.13
C ALA A 235 2.50 16.96 21.15
N ASP A 236 1.29 16.39 21.28
CA ASP A 236 1.01 15.25 22.15
C ASP A 236 1.10 13.91 21.40
N CYS A 237 0.92 13.95 20.06
CA CYS A 237 0.91 12.78 19.18
C CYS A 237 1.71 13.05 17.91
N TYR A 238 2.56 12.11 17.52
CA TYR A 238 3.42 12.20 16.33
C TYR A 238 3.18 10.97 15.44
N GLY A 239 2.61 11.18 14.26
CA GLY A 239 2.45 10.14 13.25
C GLY A 239 3.50 10.24 12.18
N VAL A 240 4.16 9.14 11.83
CA VAL A 240 5.26 9.14 10.86
C VAL A 240 4.94 8.29 9.63
N GLY A 241 5.26 8.82 8.43
CA GLY A 241 5.02 8.16 7.15
C GLY A 241 6.24 8.23 6.24
N PHE A 242 7.26 7.37 6.48
CA PHE A 242 8.55 7.39 5.77
C PHE A 242 8.76 6.21 4.81
N GLY A 243 7.66 5.63 4.30
CA GLY A 243 7.71 4.49 3.40
C GLY A 243 7.93 3.17 4.13
N LEU A 244 8.21 2.13 3.38
CA LEU A 244 8.27 0.75 3.84
C LEU A 244 9.63 0.12 3.54
N THR A 245 10.06 -0.77 4.44
CA THR A 245 11.09 -1.78 4.17
C THR A 245 10.38 -3.11 3.90
N MET A 246 10.74 -3.78 2.81
CA MET A 246 10.14 -5.06 2.43
C MET A 246 10.61 -6.18 3.35
N ASN A 247 9.68 -7.06 3.75
CA ASN A 247 9.95 -8.16 4.68
C ASN A 247 10.49 -9.38 3.93
N THR A 248 11.74 -9.30 3.47
CA THR A 248 12.42 -10.34 2.68
C THR A 248 13.27 -11.28 3.52
N GLU A 249 13.42 -11.04 4.81
CA GLU A 249 14.36 -11.75 5.70
C GLU A 249 14.11 -13.27 5.76
N VAL A 250 12.86 -13.69 5.52
CA VAL A 250 12.50 -15.13 5.45
C VAL A 250 13.24 -15.88 4.33
N LEU A 251 13.78 -15.14 3.36
CA LEU A 251 14.54 -15.65 2.21
C LEU A 251 16.05 -15.56 2.39
N ASP A 252 16.54 -15.11 3.54
CA ASP A 252 17.97 -14.98 3.80
C ASP A 252 18.66 -16.34 3.67
N GLY A 253 19.72 -16.38 2.86
CA GLY A 253 20.47 -17.61 2.59
C GLY A 253 19.85 -18.51 1.52
N THR A 254 18.77 -18.10 0.86
CA THR A 254 18.20 -18.79 -0.31
C THR A 254 18.73 -18.18 -1.62
N GLU A 255 18.50 -18.87 -2.73
CA GLU A 255 18.81 -18.39 -4.09
C GLU A 255 17.70 -17.49 -4.69
N VAL A 256 16.62 -17.20 -3.95
CA VAL A 256 15.56 -16.31 -4.41
C VAL A 256 16.10 -14.89 -4.56
N GLU A 257 15.94 -14.33 -5.76
CA GLU A 257 16.45 -12.99 -6.05
C GLU A 257 15.57 -11.90 -5.44
N VAL A 258 16.22 -11.00 -4.70
CA VAL A 258 15.57 -9.83 -4.09
C VAL A 258 16.22 -8.53 -4.56
N SER A 259 15.44 -7.48 -4.66
CA SER A 259 15.86 -6.10 -4.93
C SER A 259 15.61 -5.22 -3.69
N ARG A 260 16.01 -3.96 -3.77
CA ARG A 260 15.62 -2.95 -2.77
C ARG A 260 14.10 -2.74 -2.67
N ASN A 261 13.36 -3.13 -3.71
CA ASN A 261 11.91 -2.94 -3.82
C ASN A 261 11.11 -4.18 -3.38
N GLY A 262 11.76 -5.34 -3.21
CA GLY A 262 11.10 -6.58 -2.84
C GLY A 262 11.65 -7.79 -3.59
N ILE A 263 10.85 -8.83 -3.74
CA ILE A 263 11.21 -10.08 -4.40
C ILE A 263 11.03 -9.94 -5.91
N LEU A 264 12.08 -10.24 -6.67
CA LEU A 264 12.03 -10.21 -8.12
C LEU A 264 11.16 -11.35 -8.65
N CYS A 265 10.12 -11.01 -9.39
CA CYS A 265 9.27 -12.00 -10.05
C CYS A 265 8.89 -11.56 -11.48
N ASN A 266 8.44 -12.52 -12.27
CA ASN A 266 7.96 -12.28 -13.63
C ASN A 266 6.50 -11.80 -13.64
N ASP A 267 5.91 -11.67 -14.83
CA ASP A 267 4.52 -11.27 -15.04
C ASP A 267 3.50 -12.28 -14.50
N ARG A 268 3.92 -13.49 -14.14
CA ARG A 268 3.11 -14.55 -13.51
C ARG A 268 3.28 -14.61 -12.01
N MET A 269 3.97 -13.65 -11.43
CA MET A 269 4.33 -13.59 -10.00
C MET A 269 5.28 -14.71 -9.56
N GLU A 270 5.94 -15.42 -10.49
CA GLU A 270 6.90 -16.46 -10.19
C GLU A 270 8.31 -15.88 -10.04
N THR A 271 9.05 -16.33 -9.03
CA THR A 271 10.43 -15.92 -8.78
C THR A 271 11.40 -16.69 -9.71
N ASN A 272 12.69 -16.44 -9.57
CA ASN A 272 13.72 -17.23 -10.26
C ASN A 272 13.81 -18.71 -9.78
N VAL A 273 13.14 -19.05 -8.67
CA VAL A 273 13.10 -20.41 -8.12
C VAL A 273 11.74 -21.05 -8.43
N PRO A 274 11.69 -22.13 -9.23
CA PRO A 274 10.44 -22.74 -9.65
C PRO A 274 9.57 -23.20 -8.48
N GLY A 275 8.27 -22.83 -8.54
CA GLY A 275 7.30 -23.13 -7.52
C GLY A 275 7.32 -22.19 -6.32
N ILE A 276 8.13 -21.13 -6.35
CA ILE A 276 8.12 -20.05 -5.37
C ILE A 276 7.63 -18.75 -6.03
N PHE A 277 6.61 -18.16 -5.43
CA PHE A 277 5.90 -17.00 -5.93
C PHE A 277 5.93 -15.84 -4.94
N ALA A 278 5.74 -14.61 -5.43
CA ALA A 278 5.59 -13.42 -4.60
C ALA A 278 4.34 -12.64 -5.01
N ALA A 279 3.61 -12.08 -4.02
CA ALA A 279 2.39 -11.31 -4.29
C ALA A 279 2.17 -10.16 -3.29
N GLY A 280 1.47 -9.10 -3.73
CA GLY A 280 1.22 -7.90 -2.95
C GLY A 280 2.43 -6.97 -2.94
N ASP A 281 2.58 -6.18 -1.86
CA ASP A 281 3.58 -5.12 -1.76
C ASP A 281 5.03 -5.62 -1.82
N ILE A 282 5.26 -6.90 -1.49
CA ILE A 282 6.58 -7.52 -1.52
C ILE A 282 7.08 -7.84 -2.93
N ALA A 283 6.16 -7.93 -3.91
CA ALA A 283 6.50 -8.32 -5.28
C ALA A 283 7.05 -7.14 -6.07
N ASP A 284 8.30 -7.25 -6.51
CA ASP A 284 8.92 -6.40 -7.54
C ASP A 284 8.77 -7.12 -8.88
N PHE A 285 7.62 -6.94 -9.53
CA PHE A 285 7.22 -7.74 -10.68
C PHE A 285 7.38 -6.99 -12.01
N TYR A 286 7.51 -7.74 -13.09
CA TYR A 286 7.44 -7.19 -14.44
C TYR A 286 5.98 -7.06 -14.88
N ASP A 287 5.53 -5.82 -15.12
CA ASP A 287 4.19 -5.52 -15.63
C ASP A 287 4.18 -5.55 -17.16
N PRO A 288 3.50 -6.52 -17.78
CA PRO A 288 3.48 -6.63 -19.24
C PRO A 288 2.64 -5.52 -19.91
N THR A 289 1.72 -4.89 -19.17
CA THR A 289 0.90 -3.77 -19.67
C THR A 289 1.73 -2.51 -19.80
N LEU A 290 2.51 -2.21 -18.77
CA LEU A 290 3.35 -1.02 -18.68
C LEU A 290 4.78 -1.26 -19.21
N GLU A 291 5.12 -2.52 -19.53
CA GLU A 291 6.41 -2.95 -20.10
C GLU A 291 7.61 -2.55 -19.24
N MET A 292 7.43 -2.57 -17.93
CA MET A 292 8.48 -2.25 -16.98
C MET A 292 8.33 -3.00 -15.68
N ARG A 293 9.43 -3.06 -14.93
CA ARG A 293 9.42 -3.57 -13.56
C ARG A 293 9.15 -2.41 -12.61
N TYR A 294 8.19 -2.60 -11.71
CA TYR A 294 7.93 -1.64 -10.66
C TYR A 294 7.16 -2.29 -9.51
N ARG A 295 7.03 -1.56 -8.43
CA ARG A 295 6.25 -1.95 -7.26
C ARG A 295 5.19 -0.89 -6.98
N MET A 296 3.94 -1.31 -6.87
CA MET A 296 2.85 -0.46 -6.41
C MET A 296 2.07 -1.18 -5.31
N GLY A 297 2.30 -0.77 -4.06
CA GLY A 297 1.63 -1.30 -2.90
C GLY A 297 0.22 -0.71 -2.76
N THR A 298 -0.76 -1.31 -3.40
CA THR A 298 -2.17 -0.95 -3.24
C THR A 298 -3.02 -2.17 -2.95
N TRP A 299 -4.13 -1.95 -2.27
CA TRP A 299 -5.07 -3.01 -1.92
C TRP A 299 -5.58 -3.78 -3.15
N ASN A 300 -6.04 -3.06 -4.17
CA ASN A 300 -6.57 -3.68 -5.39
C ASN A 300 -5.51 -4.51 -6.10
N ASN A 301 -4.27 -3.99 -6.18
CA ASN A 301 -3.16 -4.70 -6.79
C ASN A 301 -2.81 -5.98 -6.01
N ALA A 302 -2.79 -5.92 -4.67
CA ALA A 302 -2.55 -7.09 -3.84
C ALA A 302 -3.58 -8.20 -4.08
N GLY A 303 -4.87 -7.85 -4.22
CA GLY A 303 -5.92 -8.80 -4.56
C GLY A 303 -5.79 -9.38 -5.97
N ALA A 304 -5.40 -8.56 -6.96
CA ALA A 304 -5.14 -9.03 -8.32
C ALA A 304 -3.96 -10.00 -8.37
N HIS A 305 -2.85 -9.67 -7.68
CA HIS A 305 -1.71 -10.58 -7.53
C HIS A 305 -2.11 -11.91 -6.88
N GLY A 306 -2.92 -11.88 -5.81
CA GLY A 306 -3.40 -13.09 -5.12
C GLY A 306 -4.18 -14.03 -6.04
N LYS A 307 -5.00 -13.48 -6.95
CA LYS A 307 -5.73 -14.27 -7.95
C LYS A 307 -4.81 -14.91 -8.98
N VAL A 308 -3.93 -14.11 -9.57
CA VAL A 308 -2.98 -14.56 -10.59
C VAL A 308 -2.07 -15.64 -10.03
N VAL A 309 -1.49 -15.42 -8.85
CA VAL A 309 -0.56 -16.36 -8.24
C VAL A 309 -1.23 -17.68 -7.89
N ALA A 310 -2.48 -17.68 -7.43
CA ALA A 310 -3.20 -18.92 -7.11
C ALA A 310 -3.36 -19.80 -8.33
N LEU A 311 -3.72 -19.22 -9.50
CA LEU A 311 -3.83 -19.96 -10.75
C LEU A 311 -2.46 -20.52 -11.21
N ASN A 312 -1.39 -19.78 -11.00
CA ASN A 312 -0.05 -20.23 -11.39
C ASN A 312 0.53 -21.28 -10.44
N MET A 313 0.23 -21.20 -9.15
CA MET A 313 0.60 -22.23 -8.15
C MET A 313 0.00 -23.60 -8.46
N ILE A 314 -1.20 -23.66 -9.07
CA ILE A 314 -1.82 -24.92 -9.50
C ILE A 314 -1.31 -25.43 -10.86
N GLY A 315 -0.33 -24.76 -11.46
CA GLY A 315 0.29 -25.13 -12.75
C GLY A 315 -0.26 -24.35 -13.94
N GLY A 316 -0.99 -23.27 -13.71
CA GLY A 316 -1.41 -22.33 -14.76
C GLY A 316 -0.28 -21.47 -15.29
N SER A 317 -0.61 -20.58 -16.21
CA SER A 317 0.35 -19.67 -16.86
C SER A 317 -0.30 -18.31 -17.11
N GLU A 318 -1.02 -17.81 -16.10
CA GLU A 318 -1.77 -16.54 -16.19
C GLU A 318 -0.85 -15.35 -15.92
N PRO A 319 -0.67 -14.43 -16.86
CA PRO A 319 0.05 -13.20 -16.61
C PRO A 319 -0.83 -12.17 -15.88
N TYR A 320 -0.19 -11.24 -15.18
CA TYR A 320 -0.85 -10.08 -14.62
C TYR A 320 -1.35 -9.13 -15.71
N HIS A 321 -2.61 -8.70 -15.62
CA HIS A 321 -3.27 -7.86 -16.63
C HIS A 321 -3.99 -6.63 -16.07
N ASP A 322 -3.90 -6.38 -14.77
CA ASP A 322 -4.57 -5.23 -14.19
C ASP A 322 -3.74 -3.95 -14.28
N VAL A 323 -4.40 -2.82 -14.19
CA VAL A 323 -3.76 -1.51 -14.05
C VAL A 323 -3.84 -1.13 -12.58
N PRO A 324 -2.70 -0.90 -11.90
CA PRO A 324 -2.71 -0.57 -10.49
C PRO A 324 -3.43 0.74 -10.24
N GLU A 325 -4.18 0.79 -9.14
CA GLU A 325 -5.00 1.94 -8.76
C GLU A 325 -4.85 2.23 -7.27
N TYR A 326 -4.71 3.50 -6.94
CA TYR A 326 -4.88 4.06 -5.60
C TYR A 326 -6.07 5.01 -5.60
N SER A 327 -6.94 4.89 -4.63
CA SER A 327 -8.05 5.82 -4.40
C SER A 327 -8.21 6.09 -2.91
N SER A 328 -8.29 7.37 -2.53
CA SER A 328 -8.56 7.78 -1.16
C SER A 328 -9.50 8.98 -1.12
N LEU A 329 -10.13 9.18 0.04
CA LEU A 329 -10.78 10.45 0.37
C LEU A 329 -9.70 11.46 0.74
N LEU A 330 -9.89 12.69 0.31
CA LEU A 330 -9.11 13.86 0.68
C LEU A 330 -9.89 14.75 1.64
N PHE A 331 -9.20 15.75 2.21
CA PHE A 331 -9.81 16.80 3.00
C PHE A 331 -11.08 17.34 2.37
N LYS A 332 -12.08 17.73 3.16
CA LYS A 332 -13.39 18.25 2.71
C LYS A 332 -14.17 17.29 1.82
N GLY A 333 -13.93 15.98 1.90
CA GLY A 333 -14.63 14.98 1.11
C GLY A 333 -14.27 15.00 -0.38
N GLN A 334 -13.17 15.62 -0.74
CA GLN A 334 -12.56 15.46 -2.07
C GLN A 334 -12.10 14.02 -2.25
N THR A 335 -11.81 13.62 -3.46
CA THR A 335 -11.23 12.30 -3.76
C THR A 335 -10.00 12.44 -4.61
N ILE A 336 -9.02 11.58 -4.36
CA ILE A 336 -7.92 11.32 -5.28
C ILE A 336 -8.08 9.93 -5.87
N THR A 337 -7.88 9.81 -7.17
CA THR A 337 -7.72 8.52 -7.84
C THR A 337 -6.51 8.62 -8.74
N GLN A 338 -5.51 7.78 -8.47
CA GLN A 338 -4.34 7.58 -9.31
C GLN A 338 -4.44 6.19 -9.92
N PHE A 339 -4.12 6.05 -11.20
CA PHE A 339 -4.08 4.78 -11.91
C PHE A 339 -2.87 4.72 -12.84
N GLY A 340 -2.32 3.52 -13.03
CA GLY A 340 -1.12 3.29 -13.83
C GLY A 340 0.16 3.88 -13.22
N LEU A 341 1.11 4.26 -14.05
CA LEU A 341 2.39 4.83 -13.64
C LEU A 341 2.23 6.24 -13.08
N SER A 342 3.13 6.61 -12.18
CA SER A 342 3.36 8.00 -11.80
C SER A 342 4.59 8.58 -12.53
N PRO A 343 4.65 9.91 -12.73
CA PRO A 343 5.80 10.56 -13.37
C PRO A 343 7.14 10.30 -12.65
N GLU A 344 7.12 10.04 -11.35
CA GLU A 344 8.33 9.73 -10.56
C GLU A 344 9.03 8.44 -11.06
N LEU A 345 8.25 7.48 -11.58
CA LEU A 345 8.79 6.18 -12.01
C LEU A 345 9.42 6.23 -13.40
N GLN A 346 9.05 7.21 -14.22
CA GLN A 346 9.54 7.35 -15.61
C GLN A 346 9.70 8.82 -15.99
N PRO A 347 10.96 9.36 -16.03
CA PRO A 347 11.22 10.78 -16.31
C PRO A 347 10.79 11.26 -17.71
N GLU A 348 10.63 10.33 -18.67
CA GLU A 348 10.21 10.66 -20.05
C GLU A 348 8.68 10.81 -20.19
N ILE A 349 7.93 10.72 -19.11
CA ILE A 349 6.47 10.89 -19.14
C ILE A 349 6.13 12.31 -19.54
N GLU A 350 5.34 12.44 -20.63
CA GLU A 350 4.67 13.67 -21.01
C GLU A 350 3.32 13.75 -20.28
N LEU A 351 2.96 14.93 -19.79
CA LEU A 351 1.74 15.18 -19.04
C LEU A 351 0.83 16.14 -19.80
N VAL A 352 -0.47 15.79 -19.90
CA VAL A 352 -1.54 16.75 -20.21
C VAL A 352 -2.43 16.89 -18.99
N ARG A 353 -2.92 18.12 -18.72
CA ARG A 353 -3.72 18.39 -17.54
C ARG A 353 -4.84 19.41 -17.79
N LYS A 354 -5.91 19.32 -16.99
CA LYS A 354 -7.05 20.23 -17.03
C LYS A 354 -7.58 20.49 -15.62
N ILE A 355 -7.89 21.75 -15.36
CA ILE A 355 -8.63 22.19 -14.18
C ILE A 355 -10.02 22.57 -14.63
N ASP A 356 -11.05 22.06 -13.98
CA ASP A 356 -12.42 22.53 -14.08
C ASP A 356 -12.80 23.24 -12.76
N ALA A 357 -12.55 24.53 -12.71
CA ALA A 357 -12.78 25.33 -11.51
C ALA A 357 -14.27 25.36 -11.10
N GLY A 358 -15.19 25.23 -12.07
CA GLY A 358 -16.63 25.20 -11.80
C GLY A 358 -17.07 23.94 -11.06
N LYS A 359 -16.39 22.83 -11.30
CA LYS A 359 -16.63 21.55 -10.61
C LYS A 359 -15.65 21.29 -9.46
N GLY A 360 -14.59 22.09 -9.31
CA GLY A 360 -13.52 21.82 -8.38
C GLY A 360 -12.77 20.53 -8.73
N TRP A 361 -12.50 20.28 -10.01
CA TRP A 361 -11.85 19.09 -10.51
C TRP A 361 -10.48 19.38 -11.11
N TYR A 362 -9.56 18.46 -10.89
CA TYR A 362 -8.30 18.37 -11.58
C TYR A 362 -8.17 17.00 -12.24
N ARG A 363 -7.67 16.96 -13.46
CA ARG A 363 -7.31 15.73 -14.18
C ARG A 363 -5.94 15.89 -14.83
N SER A 364 -5.13 14.85 -14.73
CA SER A 364 -3.91 14.71 -15.54
C SER A 364 -3.81 13.31 -16.11
N LEU A 365 -3.28 13.23 -17.32
CA LEU A 365 -3.02 11.98 -18.02
C LEU A 365 -1.54 11.94 -18.39
N PHE A 366 -0.94 10.75 -18.25
CA PHE A 366 0.49 10.51 -18.41
C PHE A 366 0.75 9.66 -19.63
N PHE A 367 1.58 10.16 -20.52
CA PHE A 367 1.92 9.51 -21.78
C PHE A 367 3.40 9.18 -21.84
N TRP A 368 3.71 7.95 -22.23
CA TRP A 368 5.06 7.49 -22.49
C TRP A 368 5.10 6.70 -23.78
N ARG A 369 6.04 7.07 -24.69
CA ARG A 369 6.11 6.49 -26.04
C ARG A 369 4.75 6.55 -26.78
N ASP A 370 4.12 7.71 -26.73
CA ASP A 370 2.79 8.00 -27.30
C ASP A 370 1.62 7.18 -26.72
N ARG A 371 1.83 6.34 -25.74
CA ARG A 371 0.77 5.55 -25.10
C ARG A 371 0.35 6.17 -23.77
N LEU A 372 -0.94 6.07 -23.44
CA LEU A 372 -1.43 6.38 -22.11
C LEU A 372 -0.90 5.34 -21.12
N VAL A 373 -0.21 5.76 -20.08
CA VAL A 373 0.39 4.87 -19.07
C VAL A 373 -0.11 5.14 -17.65
N GLY A 374 -0.81 6.25 -17.42
CA GLY A 374 -1.35 6.56 -16.10
C GLY A 374 -2.11 7.87 -16.06
N GLY A 375 -2.58 8.24 -14.89
CA GLY A 375 -3.27 9.50 -14.66
C GLY A 375 -3.72 9.72 -13.23
N ILE A 376 -4.12 10.96 -12.93
CA ILE A 376 -4.66 11.39 -11.65
C ILE A 376 -5.97 12.12 -11.86
N MET A 377 -6.94 11.85 -11.01
CA MET A 377 -8.23 12.51 -10.95
C MET A 377 -8.46 13.00 -9.53
N LEU A 378 -8.55 14.30 -9.33
CA LEU A 378 -8.84 14.94 -8.05
C LEU A 378 -10.20 15.65 -8.10
N GLY A 379 -10.88 15.66 -6.96
CA GLY A 379 -12.13 16.38 -6.79
C GLY A 379 -13.31 15.48 -6.49
N LYS A 380 -14.33 16.04 -5.85
CA LYS A 380 -15.51 15.29 -5.43
C LYS A 380 -16.25 14.71 -6.64
N GLY A 381 -16.39 13.37 -6.65
CA GLY A 381 -17.11 12.66 -7.72
C GLY A 381 -16.35 12.61 -9.07
N ASN A 382 -15.10 13.05 -9.14
CA ASN A 382 -14.31 13.06 -10.36
C ASN A 382 -13.76 11.66 -10.68
N ARG A 383 -14.63 10.74 -11.09
CA ARG A 383 -14.27 9.36 -11.51
C ARG A 383 -14.84 8.97 -12.87
N ALA A 384 -15.62 9.86 -13.49
CA ALA A 384 -16.19 9.61 -14.81
C ALA A 384 -15.07 9.42 -15.85
N GLY A 385 -15.19 8.44 -16.72
CA GLY A 385 -14.18 8.11 -17.73
C GLY A 385 -13.00 7.24 -17.24
N LYS A 386 -12.86 6.98 -15.94
CA LYS A 386 -11.75 6.16 -15.41
C LYS A 386 -11.63 4.81 -16.10
N ARG A 387 -12.74 4.10 -16.28
CA ARG A 387 -12.75 2.80 -16.97
C ARG A 387 -12.15 2.89 -18.37
N LYS A 388 -12.51 3.90 -19.11
CA LYS A 388 -12.01 4.15 -20.47
C LYS A 388 -10.50 4.40 -20.49
N TYR A 389 -9.96 5.12 -19.49
CA TYR A 389 -8.51 5.28 -19.35
C TYR A 389 -7.81 3.96 -19.04
N VAL A 390 -8.36 3.16 -18.15
CA VAL A 390 -7.81 1.82 -17.83
C VAL A 390 -7.82 0.91 -19.07
N GLU A 391 -8.89 0.93 -19.87
CA GLU A 391 -8.98 0.20 -21.13
C GLU A 391 -7.96 0.70 -22.15
N ALA A 392 -7.76 2.01 -22.25
CA ALA A 392 -6.76 2.62 -23.13
C ALA A 392 -5.31 2.25 -22.72
N ILE A 393 -5.02 2.17 -21.43
CA ILE A 393 -3.72 1.68 -20.94
C ILE A 393 -3.53 0.20 -21.34
N LYS A 394 -4.55 -0.64 -21.13
CA LYS A 394 -4.50 -2.07 -21.46
C LYS A 394 -4.38 -2.34 -22.96
N SER A 395 -4.99 -1.52 -23.80
CA SER A 395 -4.93 -1.67 -25.26
C SER A 395 -3.55 -1.35 -25.85
N LYS A 396 -2.74 -0.55 -25.14
CA LYS A 396 -1.43 -0.05 -25.59
C LYS A 396 -1.49 0.73 -26.90
N GLU A 397 -2.66 1.21 -27.31
CA GLU A 397 -2.81 2.03 -28.51
C GLU A 397 -2.06 3.36 -28.36
N PRO A 398 -1.44 3.85 -29.45
CA PRO A 398 -0.79 5.15 -29.42
C PRO A 398 -1.85 6.27 -29.52
N PHE A 399 -1.62 7.36 -28.77
CA PHE A 399 -2.42 8.59 -28.82
C PHE A 399 -1.53 9.74 -29.27
N PRO A 400 -1.69 10.22 -30.52
CA PRO A 400 -0.97 11.38 -31.03
C PRO A 400 -1.19 12.62 -30.15
N LYS A 401 -0.17 13.50 -30.06
CA LYS A 401 -0.22 14.69 -29.23
C LYS A 401 -1.49 15.55 -29.38
N PRO A 402 -1.99 15.81 -30.62
CA PRO A 402 -3.21 16.62 -30.79
C PRO A 402 -4.47 16.05 -30.14
N ASP A 403 -4.54 14.74 -29.95
CA ASP A 403 -5.73 14.05 -29.45
C ASP A 403 -5.76 13.94 -27.91
N ARG A 404 -4.62 14.15 -27.23
CA ARG A 404 -4.45 13.88 -25.79
C ARG A 404 -5.28 14.80 -24.90
N GLU A 405 -5.40 16.08 -25.26
CA GLU A 405 -6.20 17.04 -24.50
C GLU A 405 -7.68 16.68 -24.50
N ALA A 406 -8.21 16.19 -25.62
CA ALA A 406 -9.60 15.76 -25.73
C ALA A 406 -9.93 14.57 -24.80
N MET A 407 -8.93 13.74 -24.48
CA MET A 407 -9.10 12.62 -23.56
C MET A 407 -9.41 13.08 -22.12
N LEU A 408 -8.99 14.28 -21.71
CA LEU A 408 -9.28 14.85 -20.38
C LEU A 408 -10.80 15.03 -20.13
N ASP A 409 -11.61 15.06 -21.18
CA ASP A 409 -13.07 15.20 -21.11
C ASP A 409 -13.82 13.87 -21.22
N TRP A 410 -13.15 12.74 -21.23
CA TRP A 410 -13.82 11.43 -21.25
C TRP A 410 -14.70 11.22 -20.04
N THR A 411 -15.96 10.83 -20.28
CA THR A 411 -16.96 10.68 -19.23
C THR A 411 -17.59 9.31 -19.11
N ALA A 412 -17.55 8.50 -20.15
CA ALA A 412 -18.09 7.13 -20.16
C ALA A 412 -17.46 6.29 -21.28
#